data_d086275ac7776cb8142ce9a0a21cf5e5
#
_entry.id   d086275ac7776cb8142ce9a0a21cf5e5
#
_cell.length_a   1.000
_cell.length_b   1.000
_cell.length_c   1.000
_cell.angle_alpha   90.00
_cell.angle_beta   90.00
_cell.angle_gamma   90.00
#
_symmetry.space_group_name_H-M   'P 1'
#
loop_
_entity.id
_entity.type
_entity.pdbx_description
1 polymer ?
#
loop_
_entity_poly.entity_id
_entity_poly.type
_entity_poly.pdbx_seq_one_letter_code
_entity_poly.pdbx_strand_id
1 'polypeptide(L)'
;IDTAGPCGLVINELFSNALLHAFPGNDRGEIRIDLHQTPDGEIHLCLADNGIGLPEEIDIRQVDSLGLQLVVSLIEEQLQGQLKVIRNNGTEFLITFSEPHGLNRLQMPQPSV
;
A
#
# COMPACT_ATOMS: atom_id res chain seq x y z
N ILE A 1 -6.69 -9.99 -15.07
CA ILE A 1 -5.50 -9.70 -14.26
C ILE A 1 -5.77 -10.05 -12.81
N ASP A 2 -4.86 -10.75 -12.22
CA ASP A 2 -4.94 -11.08 -10.81
C ASP A 2 -4.47 -9.87 -9.99
N THR A 3 -5.34 -9.32 -9.15
CA THR A 3 -4.99 -8.21 -8.29
C THR A 3 -4.60 -8.64 -6.88
N ALA A 4 -4.94 -9.87 -6.49
CA ALA A 4 -4.69 -10.36 -5.13
C ALA A 4 -3.19 -10.49 -4.85
N GLY A 5 -2.43 -11.08 -5.79
CA GLY A 5 -1.00 -11.22 -5.61
C GLY A 5 -0.26 -9.91 -5.49
N PRO A 6 -0.41 -8.99 -6.46
CA PRO A 6 0.23 -7.68 -6.36
C PRO A 6 -0.19 -6.90 -5.12
N CYS A 7 -1.47 -6.92 -4.77
CA CYS A 7 -1.96 -6.21 -3.60
C CYS A 7 -1.33 -6.75 -2.31
N GLY A 8 -1.24 -8.08 -2.18
CA GLY A 8 -0.60 -8.70 -1.03
C GLY A 8 0.88 -8.35 -0.90
N LEU A 9 1.58 -8.32 -2.03
CA LEU A 9 3.00 -7.93 -2.03
C LEU A 9 3.18 -6.48 -1.60
N VAL A 10 2.32 -5.58 -2.09
CA VAL A 10 2.38 -4.18 -1.69
C VAL A 10 2.20 -4.04 -0.18
N ILE A 11 1.16 -4.68 0.37
CA ILE A 11 0.90 -4.63 1.81
C ILE A 11 2.10 -5.16 2.59
N ASN A 12 2.63 -6.31 2.17
CA ASN A 12 3.76 -6.92 2.88
C ASN A 12 4.99 -6.02 2.87
N GLU A 13 5.31 -5.42 1.73
CA GLU A 13 6.49 -4.56 1.63
C GLU A 13 6.33 -3.28 2.46
N LEU A 14 5.17 -2.65 2.40
CA LEU A 14 4.94 -1.43 3.16
C LEU A 14 4.90 -1.71 4.67
N PHE A 15 4.29 -2.81 5.07
CA PHE A 15 4.25 -3.21 6.47
C PHE A 15 5.65 -3.49 7.00
N SER A 16 6.44 -4.24 6.25
CA SER A 16 7.81 -4.56 6.64
C SER A 16 8.67 -3.30 6.76
N ASN A 17 8.51 -2.37 5.82
CA ASN A 17 9.25 -1.11 5.88
C ASN A 17 8.87 -0.29 7.12
N ALA A 18 7.60 -0.26 7.47
CA ALA A 18 7.16 0.45 8.66
C ALA A 18 7.77 -0.17 9.92
N LEU A 19 7.77 -1.50 10.02
CA LEU A 19 8.37 -2.17 11.16
C LEU A 19 9.86 -1.91 11.29
N LEU A 20 10.57 -1.85 10.15
CA LEU A 20 12.02 -1.70 10.17
C LEU A 20 12.47 -0.27 10.36
N HIS A 21 11.71 0.71 9.90
CA HIS A 21 12.22 2.07 9.76
C HIS A 21 11.42 3.13 10.48
N ALA A 22 10.14 2.89 10.77
CA ALA A 22 9.31 3.93 11.35
C ALA A 22 9.51 4.10 12.86
N PHE A 23 9.98 3.07 13.55
CA PHE A 23 10.06 3.07 15.01
C PHE A 23 11.46 2.70 15.49
N PRO A 24 12.45 3.59 15.31
CA PRO A 24 13.80 3.30 15.76
C PRO A 24 13.87 3.26 17.29
N GLY A 25 14.81 2.49 17.83
CA GLY A 25 15.04 2.43 19.25
C GLY A 25 13.99 1.68 20.05
N ASN A 26 13.23 0.81 19.38
CA ASN A 26 12.15 0.03 20.01
C ASN A 26 11.03 0.90 20.56
N ASP A 27 10.82 2.07 19.99
CA ASP A 27 9.71 2.93 20.37
C ASP A 27 8.39 2.25 20.07
N ARG A 28 7.39 2.58 20.88
CA ARG A 28 6.05 2.11 20.63
C ARG A 28 5.49 2.84 19.43
N GLY A 29 4.73 2.13 18.63
CA GLY A 29 4.14 2.71 17.47
C GLY A 29 2.88 1.99 17.06
N GLU A 30 2.21 2.55 16.07
CA GLU A 30 0.98 2.00 15.54
C GLU A 30 1.08 1.96 14.04
N ILE A 31 0.67 0.85 13.46
CA ILE A 31 0.53 0.69 12.01
C ILE A 31 -0.93 0.38 11.76
N ARG A 32 -1.55 1.15 10.87
CA ARG A 32 -2.94 0.96 10.50
C ARG A 32 -3.04 0.60 9.04
N ILE A 33 -3.83 -0.43 8.75
CA ILE A 33 -4.08 -0.86 7.38
C ILE A 33 -5.59 -0.85 7.17
N ASP A 34 -6.04 -0.18 6.11
CA ASP A 34 -7.44 -0.12 5.74
C ASP A 34 -7.56 -0.44 4.26
N LEU A 35 -8.45 -1.36 3.93
CA LEU A 35 -8.70 -1.77 2.56
C LEU A 35 -10.20 -1.81 2.36
N HIS A 36 -10.69 -1.02 1.40
CA HIS A 36 -12.13 -1.02 1.11
C HIS A 36 -12.36 -0.74 -0.37
N GLN A 37 -13.56 -1.05 -0.80
CA GLN A 37 -14.00 -0.81 -2.17
C GLN A 37 -15.14 0.20 -2.17
N THR A 38 -15.07 1.18 -3.09
CA THR A 38 -16.16 2.13 -3.27
C THR A 38 -17.27 1.52 -4.12
N PRO A 39 -18.47 2.10 -4.12
CA PRO A 39 -19.57 1.55 -4.92
C PRO A 39 -19.30 1.49 -6.40
N ASP A 40 -18.42 2.34 -6.93
CA ASP A 40 -18.09 2.37 -8.35
C ASP A 40 -16.93 1.41 -8.71
N GLY A 41 -16.51 0.57 -7.76
CA GLY A 41 -15.52 -0.46 -8.04
C GLY A 41 -14.08 -0.05 -7.79
N GLU A 42 -13.84 1.15 -7.29
CA GLU A 42 -12.49 1.58 -6.98
C GLU A 42 -12.04 1.00 -5.64
N ILE A 43 -10.82 0.49 -5.60
CA ILE A 43 -10.25 -0.06 -4.37
C ILE A 43 -9.30 0.95 -3.76
N HIS A 44 -9.47 1.18 -2.46
CA HIS A 44 -8.64 2.09 -1.68
C HIS A 44 -7.91 1.30 -0.62
N LEU A 45 -6.58 1.38 -0.67
CA LEU A 45 -5.71 0.77 0.33
C LEU A 45 -4.94 1.89 1.01
N CYS A 46 -5.06 1.96 2.33
CA CYS A 46 -4.33 2.91 3.15
C CYS A 46 -3.46 2.14 4.12
N LEU A 47 -2.17 2.48 4.16
CA LEU A 47 -1.27 1.95 5.16
C LEU A 47 -0.55 3.11 5.81
N ALA A 48 -0.78 3.30 7.11
CA ALA A 48 -0.28 4.44 7.85
C ALA A 48 0.50 3.98 9.07
N ASP A 49 1.53 4.73 9.41
CA ASP A 49 2.23 4.57 10.68
C ASP A 49 2.35 5.93 11.37
N ASN A 50 2.57 5.89 12.68
CA ASN A 50 2.80 7.12 13.45
C ASN A 50 4.26 7.25 13.89
N GLY A 51 5.18 6.71 13.09
CA GLY A 51 6.59 6.74 13.38
C GLY A 51 7.26 8.04 12.97
N ILE A 52 8.55 7.95 12.62
CA ILE A 52 9.35 9.16 12.32
C ILE A 52 9.00 9.78 10.97
N GLY A 53 8.33 9.03 10.10
CA GLY A 53 8.00 9.51 8.77
C GLY A 53 9.17 9.49 7.80
N LEU A 54 8.87 9.72 6.54
CA LEU A 54 9.88 9.89 5.51
C LEU A 54 10.26 11.36 5.39
N PRO A 55 11.54 11.68 5.20
CA PRO A 55 11.93 13.06 4.93
C PRO A 55 11.21 13.60 3.69
N GLU A 56 10.85 14.90 3.73
CA GLU A 56 10.10 15.50 2.62
C GLU A 56 10.89 15.51 1.32
N GLU A 57 12.20 15.61 1.41
CA GLU A 57 13.08 15.67 0.24
C GLU A 57 13.22 14.31 -0.44
N ILE A 58 12.74 13.23 0.15
CA ILE A 58 12.82 11.90 -0.46
C ILE A 58 11.60 11.67 -1.35
N ASP A 59 11.86 11.48 -2.64
CA ASP A 59 10.84 11.02 -3.58
C ASP A 59 10.84 9.50 -3.55
N ILE A 60 9.70 8.91 -3.18
CA ILE A 60 9.57 7.46 -3.07
C ILE A 60 9.93 6.74 -4.37
N ARG A 61 9.74 7.41 -5.53
CA ARG A 61 10.05 6.82 -6.83
C ARG A 61 11.55 6.77 -7.11
N GLN A 62 12.33 7.50 -6.34
CA GLN A 62 13.76 7.64 -6.55
C GLN A 62 14.58 7.10 -5.39
N VAL A 63 13.93 6.53 -4.36
CA VAL A 63 14.68 6.00 -3.25
C VAL A 63 15.44 4.74 -3.69
N ASP A 64 16.62 4.57 -3.10
CA ASP A 64 17.46 3.42 -3.38
C ASP A 64 17.06 2.26 -2.47
N SER A 65 15.81 1.84 -2.59
CA SER A 65 15.23 0.74 -1.85
C SER A 65 14.51 -0.17 -2.82
N LEU A 66 14.98 -1.40 -2.93
CA LEU A 66 14.35 -2.38 -3.82
C LEU A 66 12.89 -2.60 -3.46
N GLY A 67 12.59 -2.68 -2.16
CA GLY A 67 11.23 -2.91 -1.70
C GLY A 67 10.28 -1.79 -2.11
N LEU A 68 10.69 -0.53 -1.92
CA LEU A 68 9.85 0.60 -2.31
C LEU A 68 9.75 0.73 -3.82
N GLN A 69 10.82 0.44 -4.56
CA GLN A 69 10.75 0.43 -6.02
C GLN A 69 9.78 -0.64 -6.51
N LEU A 70 9.79 -1.80 -5.88
CA LEU A 70 8.84 -2.86 -6.21
C LEU A 70 7.40 -2.42 -5.94
N VAL A 71 7.16 -1.73 -4.82
CA VAL A 71 5.83 -1.23 -4.50
C VAL A 71 5.33 -0.27 -5.59
N VAL A 72 6.16 0.69 -5.98
CA VAL A 72 5.79 1.64 -7.03
C VAL A 72 5.47 0.91 -8.34
N SER A 73 6.32 -0.04 -8.72
CA SER A 73 6.11 -0.80 -9.95
C SER A 73 4.82 -1.63 -9.90
N LEU A 74 4.58 -2.29 -8.78
CA LEU A 74 3.34 -3.09 -8.64
C LEU A 74 2.10 -2.21 -8.75
N ILE A 75 2.13 -1.04 -8.11
CA ILE A 75 0.97 -0.14 -8.14
C ILE A 75 0.77 0.45 -9.52
N GLU A 76 1.82 1.00 -10.13
CA GLU A 76 1.67 1.74 -11.36
C GLU A 76 1.59 0.86 -12.59
N GLU A 77 2.31 -0.25 -12.61
CA GLU A 77 2.36 -1.12 -13.79
C GLU A 77 1.42 -2.31 -13.70
N GLN A 78 1.37 -3.00 -12.57
CA GLN A 78 0.55 -4.19 -12.44
C GLN A 78 -0.91 -3.86 -12.11
N LEU A 79 -1.12 -2.98 -11.15
CA LEU A 79 -2.47 -2.58 -10.73
C LEU A 79 -3.00 -1.39 -11.53
N GLN A 80 -2.13 -0.71 -12.25
CA GLN A 80 -2.47 0.50 -13.01
C GLN A 80 -3.17 1.54 -12.14
N GLY A 81 -2.66 1.67 -10.93
CA GLY A 81 -3.23 2.54 -9.93
C GLY A 81 -2.37 3.75 -9.66
N GLN A 82 -2.70 4.42 -8.57
CA GLN A 82 -2.01 5.63 -8.14
C GLN A 82 -1.54 5.47 -6.71
N LEU A 83 -0.41 6.07 -6.42
CA LEU A 83 0.18 6.10 -5.08
C LEU A 83 0.37 7.54 -4.64
N LYS A 84 -0.10 7.84 -3.43
CA LYS A 84 0.11 9.14 -2.79
C LYS A 84 0.72 8.90 -1.43
N VAL A 85 1.73 9.69 -1.09
CA VAL A 85 2.41 9.61 0.20
C VAL A 85 2.13 10.89 0.98
N ILE A 86 1.64 10.72 2.20
CA ILE A 86 1.37 11.85 3.10
C ILE A 86 2.32 11.73 4.28
N ARG A 87 3.07 12.82 4.54
CA ARG A 87 4.06 12.87 5.62
C ARG A 87 3.57 13.84 6.68
N ASN A 88 2.84 13.29 7.65
CA ASN A 88 2.27 14.10 8.73
C ASN A 88 2.17 13.22 9.96
N ASN A 89 3.05 13.46 10.93
CA ASN A 89 3.14 12.65 12.14
C ASN A 89 3.29 11.16 11.83
N GLY A 90 4.23 10.85 10.93
CA GLY A 90 4.46 9.51 10.42
C GLY A 90 4.34 9.51 8.91
N THR A 91 4.01 8.36 8.37
CA THR A 91 3.88 8.19 6.93
C THR A 91 2.58 7.48 6.61
N GLU A 92 1.87 7.97 5.60
CA GLU A 92 0.66 7.33 5.12
C GLU A 92 0.78 7.10 3.62
N PHE A 93 0.58 5.87 3.20
CA PHE A 93 0.53 5.49 1.80
C PHE A 93 -0.92 5.28 1.40
N LEU A 94 -1.38 6.07 0.43
CA LEU A 94 -2.72 5.95 -0.12
C LEU A 94 -2.61 5.40 -1.53
N ILE A 95 -3.22 4.25 -1.75
CA ILE A 95 -3.14 3.53 -3.01
C ILE A 95 -4.55 3.33 -3.52
N THR A 96 -4.79 3.70 -4.78
CA THR A 96 -6.10 3.53 -5.40
C THR A 96 -5.93 2.82 -6.73
N PHE A 97 -6.82 1.91 -7.02
CA PHE A 97 -6.86 1.25 -8.32
C PHE A 97 -8.27 0.72 -8.58
N SER A 98 -8.56 0.44 -9.84
CA SER A 98 -9.88 -0.02 -10.25
C SER A 98 -9.83 -1.50 -10.54
N GLU A 99 -10.85 -2.21 -10.11
CA GLU A 99 -11.01 -3.63 -10.39
C GLU A 99 -12.51 -3.90 -10.54
N PRO A 100 -12.98 -4.32 -11.73
CA PRO A 100 -14.41 -4.55 -11.93
C PRO A 100 -15.00 -5.57 -10.96
N HIS A 101 -14.20 -6.56 -10.55
CA HIS A 101 -14.64 -7.56 -9.57
C HIS A 101 -14.29 -7.17 -8.14
N GLY A 102 -13.40 -6.19 -7.99
CA GLY A 102 -13.06 -5.61 -6.71
C GLY A 102 -12.65 -6.63 -5.67
N LEU A 103 -13.06 -6.37 -4.44
CA LEU A 103 -12.69 -7.23 -3.31
C LEU A 103 -13.31 -8.62 -3.38
N ASN A 104 -14.31 -8.82 -4.23
CA ASN A 104 -14.89 -10.15 -4.38
C ASN A 104 -13.86 -11.17 -4.85
N ARG A 105 -12.92 -10.75 -5.67
CA ARG A 105 -11.84 -11.63 -6.13
C ARG A 105 -10.85 -11.97 -5.04
N LEU A 106 -10.73 -11.09 -4.07
CA LEU A 106 -9.83 -11.30 -2.95
C LEU A 106 -10.44 -12.17 -1.86
N GLN A 107 -11.77 -12.16 -1.75
CA GLN A 107 -12.47 -12.83 -0.68
C GLN A 107 -12.79 -14.28 -0.98
N MET A 108 -13.32 -14.55 -2.17
CA MET A 108 -13.74 -15.90 -2.51
C MET A 108 -13.97 -16.01 -4.01
N PRO A 109 -13.82 -17.23 -4.56
CA PRO A 109 -14.14 -17.43 -5.98
C PRO A 109 -15.64 -17.25 -6.21
N GLN A 110 -15.97 -16.70 -7.37
CA GLN A 110 -17.36 -16.57 -7.76
C GLN A 110 -17.90 -17.93 -8.16
N PRO A 111 -19.13 -18.26 -7.74
CA PRO A 111 -19.73 -19.50 -8.19
C PRO A 111 -19.98 -19.46 -9.69
N SER A 112 -19.73 -20.57 -10.33
CA SER A 112 -20.09 -20.72 -11.73
C SER A 112 -21.58 -20.89 -11.84
N VAL A 113 -22.16 -20.16 -12.73
CA VAL A 113 -23.61 -20.27 -12.93
C VAL A 113 -23.88 -21.11 -14.15
#